data_29b77d4847a9a3d7a89c870a1230cab1
#
_entry.id   29b77d4847a9a3d7a89c870a1230cab1
#
_cell.length_a   1.000
_cell.length_b   1.000
_cell.length_c   1.000
_cell.angle_alpha   90.00
_cell.angle_beta   90.00
_cell.angle_gamma   90.00
#
_symmetry.space_group_name_H-M   'P 1'
#
loop_
_entity.id
_entity.type
_entity.pdbx_description
1 polymer ?
#
loop_
_entity_poly.entity_id
_entity_poly.type
_entity_poly.pdbx_seq_one_letter_code
_entity_poly.pdbx_strand_id
1 'polypeptide(L)'
;MDQRIINILLCDTYPGLLPESIPSHESMFYNLFRPVNPGLTFNIYRVMDGELPEQFDPDTLYIIPGSNNAAYDDLPWILDLQEWIRKAAKQQIPLVGICFGHQVIAQALGGRVERYAGGWGVGIREMEVLDADLLPYFPDKKMRLIVNHHDQVIELPEGATPLATSDFCRYEGFRIGRHILTIQGHPEFTVDYERHLILNHAEDEDDAVKRLALESLETMEHQGKRVVEFLLGML
;
A
#
# COMPACT_ATOMS: atom_id res chain seq x y z
N MET A 1 5.90 -27.00 7.69
CA MET A 1 5.35 -25.65 7.51
C MET A 1 5.99 -25.13 6.23
N ASP A 2 5.19 -24.90 5.21
CA ASP A 2 5.72 -24.35 3.95
C ASP A 2 6.29 -22.97 4.23
N GLN A 3 7.56 -22.81 3.88
CA GLN A 3 8.31 -21.57 4.07
C GLN A 3 7.84 -20.60 2.97
N ARG A 4 6.89 -19.74 3.30
CA ARG A 4 6.38 -18.75 2.35
C ARG A 4 7.33 -17.57 2.27
N ILE A 5 7.59 -17.11 1.05
CA ILE A 5 8.48 -16.00 0.76
C ILE A 5 7.63 -14.76 0.43
N ILE A 6 8.02 -13.62 0.96
CA ILE A 6 7.49 -12.32 0.60
C ILE A 6 8.64 -11.49 0.01
N ASN A 7 8.48 -11.06 -1.22
CA ASN A 7 9.40 -10.15 -1.91
C ASN A 7 8.85 -8.72 -1.80
N ILE A 8 9.57 -7.84 -1.12
CA ILE A 8 9.23 -6.42 -1.02
C ILE A 8 10.02 -5.67 -2.08
N LEU A 9 9.31 -5.07 -3.03
CA LEU A 9 9.85 -4.23 -4.09
C LEU A 9 9.89 -2.78 -3.60
N LEU A 10 10.92 -2.44 -2.83
CA LEU A 10 11.05 -1.18 -2.12
C LEU A 10 11.21 0.00 -3.10
N CYS A 11 10.25 0.92 -3.08
CA CYS A 11 10.14 2.05 -4.02
C CYS A 11 10.49 3.39 -3.40
N ASP A 12 10.99 3.40 -2.18
CA ASP A 12 11.42 4.61 -1.49
C ASP A 12 12.61 4.34 -0.57
N THR A 13 13.45 5.35 -0.40
CA THR A 13 14.47 5.38 0.63
C THR A 13 14.22 6.63 1.44
N TYR A 14 13.91 6.49 2.73
CA TYR A 14 13.69 7.65 3.58
C TYR A 14 14.87 8.60 3.51
N PRO A 15 14.68 9.84 3.04
CA PRO A 15 15.72 10.87 3.15
C PRO A 15 15.71 11.36 4.60
N GLY A 16 16.70 10.93 5.38
CA GLY A 16 16.89 11.44 6.72
C GLY A 16 16.98 10.37 7.80
N LEU A 17 17.49 10.78 8.96
CA LEU A 17 17.52 9.92 10.13
C LEU A 17 16.15 9.91 10.78
N LEU A 18 15.41 8.82 10.60
CA LEU A 18 14.25 8.56 11.45
C LEU A 18 14.72 8.47 12.90
N PRO A 19 13.95 8.98 13.88
CA PRO A 19 14.21 8.72 15.29
C PRO A 19 14.39 7.22 15.52
N GLU A 20 15.31 6.81 16.40
CA GLU A 20 15.56 5.39 16.72
C GLU A 20 14.31 4.63 17.18
N SER A 21 13.32 5.35 17.71
CA SER A 21 12.03 4.80 18.13
C SER A 21 11.10 4.44 16.97
N ILE A 22 11.38 4.91 15.75
CA ILE A 22 10.56 4.66 14.57
C ILE A 22 11.24 3.58 13.71
N PRO A 23 10.53 2.46 13.43
CA PRO A 23 11.10 1.38 12.61
C PRO A 23 11.31 1.83 11.16
N SER A 24 12.33 1.25 10.49
CA SER A 24 12.50 1.42 9.04
C SER A 24 11.31 0.82 8.27
N HIS A 25 11.15 1.19 7.00
CA HIS A 25 10.10 0.63 6.14
C HIS A 25 10.12 -0.90 6.13
N GLU A 26 11.30 -1.51 5.92
CA GLU A 26 11.43 -2.97 5.95
C GLU A 26 10.99 -3.54 7.31
N SER A 27 11.41 -2.89 8.40
CA SER A 27 11.05 -3.31 9.75
C SER A 27 9.54 -3.21 10.01
N MET A 28 8.85 -2.22 9.42
CA MET A 28 7.39 -2.12 9.54
C MET A 28 6.70 -3.33 8.91
N PHE A 29 7.13 -3.78 7.72
CA PHE A 29 6.61 -5.00 7.11
C PHE A 29 6.90 -6.24 7.96
N TYR A 30 8.13 -6.39 8.46
CA TYR A 30 8.46 -7.52 9.34
C TYR A 30 7.60 -7.54 10.60
N ASN A 31 7.42 -6.38 11.23
CA ASN A 31 6.63 -6.24 12.46
C ASN A 31 5.13 -6.49 12.23
N LEU A 32 4.63 -6.18 11.03
CA LEU A 32 3.25 -6.39 10.66
C LEU A 32 2.94 -7.87 10.33
N PHE A 33 3.80 -8.54 9.57
CA PHE A 33 3.54 -9.88 9.05
C PHE A 33 3.94 -11.01 9.99
N ARG A 34 5.09 -10.90 10.70
CA ARG A 34 5.61 -11.95 11.58
C ARG A 34 4.67 -12.38 12.71
N PRO A 35 3.90 -11.48 13.36
CA PRO A 35 2.92 -11.89 14.38
C PRO A 35 1.80 -12.78 13.83
N VAL A 36 1.47 -12.65 12.53
CA VAL A 36 0.45 -13.48 11.86
C VAL A 36 1.05 -14.80 11.38
N ASN A 37 2.26 -14.79 10.82
CA ASN A 37 2.99 -16.00 10.43
C ASN A 37 4.50 -15.84 10.69
N PRO A 38 5.03 -16.42 11.77
CA PRO A 38 6.46 -16.35 12.12
C PRO A 38 7.40 -17.06 11.13
N GLY A 39 6.87 -17.96 10.29
CA GLY A 39 7.63 -18.74 9.31
C GLY A 39 7.93 -18.01 8.00
N LEU A 40 7.51 -16.75 7.86
CA LEU A 40 7.74 -15.96 6.65
C LEU A 40 9.22 -15.57 6.49
N THR A 41 9.69 -15.69 5.26
CA THR A 41 10.99 -15.16 4.80
C THR A 41 10.76 -13.95 3.92
N PHE A 42 11.61 -12.93 4.06
CA PHE A 42 11.50 -11.69 3.30
C PHE A 42 12.76 -11.46 2.47
N ASN A 43 12.56 -11.12 1.20
CA ASN A 43 13.60 -10.57 0.34
C ASN A 43 13.25 -9.11 0.04
N ILE A 44 14.27 -8.25 -0.01
CA ILE A 44 14.12 -6.84 -0.34
C ILE A 44 14.80 -6.57 -1.68
N TYR A 45 14.09 -5.94 -2.60
CA TYR A 45 14.60 -5.46 -3.87
C TYR A 45 14.50 -3.93 -3.88
N ARG A 46 15.61 -3.25 -4.07
CA ARG A 46 15.67 -1.77 -4.11
C ARG A 46 15.39 -1.30 -5.53
N VAL A 47 14.10 -1.11 -5.83
CA VAL A 47 13.63 -0.83 -7.21
C VAL A 47 14.22 0.46 -7.75
N MET A 48 14.38 1.48 -6.92
CA MET A 48 14.99 2.76 -7.32
C MET A 48 16.47 2.61 -7.73
N ASP A 49 17.16 1.56 -7.25
CA ASP A 49 18.56 1.24 -7.61
C ASP A 49 18.61 0.28 -8.81
N GLY A 50 17.46 -0.04 -9.43
CA GLY A 50 17.34 -0.94 -10.58
C GLY A 50 17.24 -2.42 -10.21
N GLU A 51 17.03 -2.76 -8.93
CA GLU A 51 16.87 -4.14 -8.49
C GLU A 51 15.41 -4.59 -8.67
N LEU A 52 15.19 -5.50 -9.62
CA LEU A 52 13.92 -6.18 -9.82
C LEU A 52 14.16 -7.69 -9.96
N PRO A 53 13.23 -8.55 -9.48
CA PRO A 53 13.33 -9.98 -9.70
C PRO A 53 13.37 -10.31 -11.19
N GLU A 54 14.41 -11.03 -11.63
CA GLU A 54 14.55 -11.45 -13.03
C GLU A 54 13.57 -12.58 -13.41
N GLN A 55 13.21 -13.40 -12.43
CA GLN A 55 12.29 -14.53 -12.59
C GLN A 55 11.11 -14.39 -11.64
N PHE A 56 9.94 -14.81 -12.12
CA PHE A 56 8.73 -14.87 -11.31
C PHE A 56 8.59 -16.23 -10.65
N ASP A 57 8.24 -16.21 -9.37
CA ASP A 57 7.86 -17.38 -8.61
C ASP A 57 6.37 -17.27 -8.23
N PRO A 58 5.48 -18.12 -8.76
CA PRO A 58 4.05 -18.06 -8.49
C PRO A 58 3.68 -18.44 -7.04
N ASP A 59 4.58 -19.07 -6.30
CA ASP A 59 4.38 -19.45 -4.90
C ASP A 59 4.84 -18.37 -3.92
N THR A 60 5.27 -17.22 -4.45
CA THR A 60 5.81 -16.09 -3.70
C THR A 60 4.89 -14.86 -3.82
N LEU A 61 4.68 -14.15 -2.72
CA LEU A 61 3.97 -12.88 -2.73
C LEU A 61 4.94 -11.72 -3.01
N TYR A 62 4.59 -10.88 -3.96
CA TYR A 62 5.31 -9.63 -4.25
C TYR A 62 4.52 -8.44 -3.72
N ILE A 63 5.17 -7.57 -2.94
CA ILE A 63 4.56 -6.36 -2.38
C ILE A 63 5.29 -5.15 -2.95
N ILE A 64 4.53 -4.23 -3.55
CA ILE A 64 5.01 -2.92 -3.98
C ILE A 64 4.47 -1.91 -2.95
N PRO A 65 5.32 -1.32 -2.11
CA PRO A 65 4.92 -0.37 -1.07
C PRO A 65 4.70 1.06 -1.59
N GLY A 66 4.57 2.00 -0.67
CA GLY A 66 4.52 3.44 -0.94
C GLY A 66 5.82 4.01 -1.50
N SER A 67 5.71 5.21 -2.09
CA SER A 67 6.81 6.05 -2.56
C SER A 67 6.40 7.52 -2.51
N ASN A 68 7.38 8.41 -2.39
CA ASN A 68 7.19 9.86 -2.52
C ASN A 68 7.04 10.33 -3.99
N ASN A 69 7.32 9.45 -4.96
CA ASN A 69 7.14 9.75 -6.38
C ASN A 69 5.70 9.47 -6.82
N ALA A 70 5.26 10.18 -7.86
CA ALA A 70 3.97 9.89 -8.51
C ALA A 70 4.08 8.67 -9.45
N ALA A 71 3.04 7.85 -9.50
CA ALA A 71 3.01 6.66 -10.35
C ALA A 71 3.09 6.97 -11.86
N TYR A 72 2.86 8.23 -12.23
CA TYR A 72 2.94 8.76 -13.60
C TYR A 72 4.20 9.56 -13.86
N ASP A 73 5.17 9.63 -12.94
CA ASP A 73 6.46 10.28 -13.17
C ASP A 73 7.27 9.54 -14.25
N ASP A 74 7.91 10.30 -15.13
CA ASP A 74 8.76 9.79 -16.20
C ASP A 74 10.19 9.49 -15.69
N LEU A 75 10.26 8.60 -14.68
CA LEU A 75 11.51 8.14 -14.10
C LEU A 75 11.83 6.73 -14.58
N PRO A 76 13.09 6.44 -15.00
CA PRO A 76 13.47 5.14 -15.56
C PRO A 76 13.03 3.95 -14.69
N TRP A 77 13.26 4.01 -13.38
CA TRP A 77 12.89 2.93 -12.47
C TRP A 77 11.37 2.71 -12.37
N ILE A 78 10.54 3.76 -12.50
CA ILE A 78 9.07 3.66 -12.51
C ILE A 78 8.60 2.98 -13.81
N LEU A 79 9.19 3.35 -14.94
CA LEU A 79 8.88 2.75 -16.24
C LEU A 79 9.28 1.27 -16.27
N ASP A 80 10.44 0.92 -15.72
CA ASP A 80 10.91 -0.47 -15.58
C ASP A 80 10.00 -1.27 -14.65
N LEU A 81 9.57 -0.69 -13.52
CA LEU A 81 8.62 -1.30 -12.60
C LEU A 81 7.26 -1.54 -13.27
N GLN A 82 6.74 -0.56 -14.03
CA GLN A 82 5.49 -0.72 -14.78
C GLN A 82 5.59 -1.86 -15.81
N GLU A 83 6.72 -1.99 -16.51
CA GLU A 83 6.94 -3.09 -17.44
C GLU A 83 7.02 -4.44 -16.70
N TRP A 84 7.69 -4.48 -15.54
CA TRP A 84 7.74 -5.64 -14.67
C TRP A 84 6.33 -6.05 -14.20
N ILE A 85 5.50 -5.08 -13.76
CA ILE A 85 4.10 -5.30 -13.35
C ILE A 85 3.28 -5.91 -14.50
N ARG A 86 3.40 -5.39 -15.73
CA ARG A 86 2.70 -5.95 -16.89
C ARG A 86 3.06 -7.41 -17.14
N LYS A 87 4.33 -7.76 -16.98
CA LYS A 87 4.81 -9.15 -17.12
C LYS A 87 4.29 -10.05 -16.00
N ALA A 88 4.31 -9.57 -14.75
CA ALA A 88 3.80 -10.28 -13.59
C ALA A 88 2.28 -10.54 -13.72
N ALA A 89 1.51 -9.52 -14.09
CA ALA A 89 0.07 -9.64 -14.29
C ALA A 89 -0.29 -10.66 -15.38
N LYS A 90 0.42 -10.65 -16.51
CA LYS A 90 0.22 -11.62 -17.61
C LYS A 90 0.48 -13.07 -17.17
N GLN A 91 1.38 -13.29 -16.21
CA GLN A 91 1.70 -14.60 -15.66
C GLN A 91 0.90 -14.93 -14.38
N GLN A 92 -0.05 -14.06 -14.01
CA GLN A 92 -0.89 -14.22 -12.81
C GLN A 92 -0.09 -14.38 -11.51
N ILE A 93 1.04 -13.67 -11.41
CA ILE A 93 1.89 -13.67 -10.22
C ILE A 93 1.17 -12.94 -9.07
N PRO A 94 1.20 -13.50 -7.83
CA PRO A 94 0.62 -12.86 -6.67
C PRO A 94 1.28 -11.51 -6.36
N LEU A 95 0.51 -10.41 -6.49
CA LEU A 95 1.01 -9.06 -6.39
C LEU A 95 0.10 -8.21 -5.48
N VAL A 96 0.70 -7.55 -4.52
CA VAL A 96 0.03 -6.58 -3.64
C VAL A 96 0.63 -5.20 -3.85
N GLY A 97 -0.24 -4.19 -4.07
CA GLY A 97 0.15 -2.79 -4.15
C GLY A 97 -0.38 -1.99 -2.96
N ILE A 98 0.49 -1.20 -2.33
CA ILE A 98 0.15 -0.33 -1.19
C ILE A 98 0.50 1.10 -1.55
N CYS A 99 -0.45 2.02 -1.43
CA CYS A 99 -0.32 3.46 -1.72
C CYS A 99 0.24 3.71 -3.14
N PHE A 100 1.51 4.11 -3.30
CA PHE A 100 2.16 4.20 -4.61
C PHE A 100 2.04 2.88 -5.38
N GLY A 101 2.22 1.73 -4.71
CA GLY A 101 2.06 0.40 -5.32
C GLY A 101 0.65 0.17 -5.89
N HIS A 102 -0.39 0.61 -5.19
CA HIS A 102 -1.78 0.61 -5.70
C HIS A 102 -1.90 1.46 -6.97
N GLN A 103 -1.31 2.65 -6.95
CA GLN A 103 -1.36 3.60 -8.05
C GLN A 103 -0.55 3.12 -9.26
N VAL A 104 0.69 2.65 -9.06
CA VAL A 104 1.55 2.22 -10.18
C VAL A 104 1.04 0.94 -10.84
N ILE A 105 0.39 0.04 -10.08
CA ILE A 105 -0.30 -1.13 -10.66
C ILE A 105 -1.47 -0.68 -11.53
N ALA A 106 -2.29 0.27 -11.05
CA ALA A 106 -3.37 0.82 -11.86
C ALA A 106 -2.84 1.45 -13.15
N GLN A 107 -1.83 2.32 -13.05
CA GLN A 107 -1.20 2.99 -14.19
C GLN A 107 -0.59 2.00 -15.18
N ALA A 108 0.14 0.99 -14.70
CA ALA A 108 0.78 -0.02 -15.54
C ALA A 108 -0.20 -0.87 -16.34
N LEU A 109 -1.40 -1.10 -15.79
CA LEU A 109 -2.42 -1.98 -16.37
C LEU A 109 -3.54 -1.23 -17.14
N GLY A 110 -3.33 0.07 -17.41
CA GLY A 110 -4.23 0.86 -18.25
C GLY A 110 -5.32 1.62 -17.49
N GLY A 111 -5.23 1.68 -16.16
CA GLY A 111 -5.99 2.62 -15.35
C GLY A 111 -5.37 4.03 -15.41
N ARG A 112 -5.92 4.95 -14.61
CA ARG A 112 -5.44 6.34 -14.55
C ARG A 112 -5.31 6.83 -13.12
N VAL A 113 -4.17 7.47 -12.84
CA VAL A 113 -3.84 8.10 -11.56
C VAL A 113 -3.71 9.60 -11.78
N GLU A 114 -4.27 10.39 -10.87
CA GLU A 114 -4.16 11.85 -10.90
C GLU A 114 -3.97 12.41 -9.49
N ARG A 115 -3.38 13.61 -9.44
CA ARG A 115 -3.32 14.40 -8.23
C ARG A 115 -4.73 14.84 -7.84
N TYR A 116 -5.14 14.54 -6.61
CA TYR A 116 -6.48 14.85 -6.13
C TYR A 116 -6.62 16.35 -5.79
N ALA A 117 -7.61 17.03 -6.38
CA ALA A 117 -7.84 18.45 -6.16
C ALA A 117 -8.32 18.78 -4.73
N GLY A 118 -8.81 17.81 -3.98
CA GLY A 118 -9.29 17.97 -2.61
C GLY A 118 -8.19 17.94 -1.54
N GLY A 119 -6.92 17.91 -1.94
CA GLY A 119 -5.78 17.95 -1.03
C GLY A 119 -5.35 16.57 -0.52
N TRP A 120 -4.64 16.56 0.58
CA TRP A 120 -4.04 15.37 1.18
C TRP A 120 -5.01 14.54 2.02
N GLY A 121 -4.91 13.23 1.90
CA GLY A 121 -5.46 12.27 2.84
C GLY A 121 -4.40 11.86 3.84
N VAL A 122 -4.57 12.20 5.12
CA VAL A 122 -3.62 11.92 6.19
C VAL A 122 -4.34 11.41 7.44
N GLY A 123 -3.62 10.67 8.29
CA GLY A 123 -4.12 10.08 9.52
C GLY A 123 -4.89 8.79 9.30
N ILE A 124 -5.72 8.35 10.27
CA ILE A 124 -6.58 7.17 10.12
C ILE A 124 -7.90 7.57 9.49
N ARG A 125 -8.26 6.90 8.38
CA ARG A 125 -9.54 7.09 7.70
C ARG A 125 -10.34 5.81 7.66
N GLU A 126 -11.66 5.94 7.74
CA GLU A 126 -12.62 4.86 7.60
C GLU A 126 -13.07 4.74 6.15
N MET A 127 -13.05 3.52 5.63
CA MET A 127 -13.46 3.15 4.27
C MET A 127 -14.55 2.09 4.34
N GLU A 128 -15.50 2.15 3.42
CA GLU A 128 -16.52 1.12 3.25
C GLU A 128 -15.93 -0.08 2.48
N VAL A 129 -16.05 -1.27 3.04
CA VAL A 129 -15.64 -2.53 2.40
C VAL A 129 -16.71 -2.98 1.42
N LEU A 130 -16.33 -3.12 0.15
CA LEU A 130 -17.21 -3.54 -0.95
C LEU A 130 -17.04 -5.03 -1.31
N ASP A 131 -15.84 -5.56 -1.12
CA ASP A 131 -15.49 -6.93 -1.50
C ASP A 131 -15.94 -7.96 -0.45
N ALA A 132 -16.64 -9.02 -0.92
CA ALA A 132 -17.20 -10.03 -0.04
C ALA A 132 -16.14 -10.86 0.70
N ASP A 133 -14.95 -11.05 0.10
CA ASP A 133 -13.87 -11.84 0.70
C ASP A 133 -13.20 -11.10 1.87
N LEU A 134 -13.36 -9.76 1.95
CA LEU A 134 -12.90 -8.94 3.08
C LEU A 134 -13.86 -8.96 4.28
N LEU A 135 -15.15 -9.26 4.09
CA LEU A 135 -16.15 -9.18 5.15
C LEU A 135 -15.85 -10.04 6.39
N PRO A 136 -15.25 -11.24 6.29
CA PRO A 136 -14.87 -12.02 7.48
C PRO A 136 -13.87 -11.28 8.40
N TYR A 137 -13.05 -10.39 7.83
CA TYR A 137 -12.05 -9.59 8.56
C TYR A 137 -12.60 -8.24 9.01
N PHE A 138 -13.64 -7.73 8.33
CA PHE A 138 -14.30 -6.46 8.57
C PHE A 138 -15.82 -6.63 8.65
N PRO A 139 -16.34 -7.24 9.73
CA PRO A 139 -17.77 -7.64 9.81
C PRO A 139 -18.73 -6.46 9.88
N ASP A 140 -18.27 -5.29 10.31
CA ASP A 140 -19.01 -4.01 10.28
C ASP A 140 -18.97 -3.30 8.93
N LYS A 141 -18.34 -3.92 7.90
CA LYS A 141 -18.06 -3.36 6.58
C LYS A 141 -17.19 -2.10 6.60
N LYS A 142 -16.45 -1.89 7.66
CA LYS A 142 -15.61 -0.72 7.85
C LYS A 142 -14.17 -1.13 8.04
N MET A 143 -13.29 -0.62 7.19
CA MET A 143 -11.85 -0.78 7.29
C MET A 143 -11.24 0.56 7.69
N ARG A 144 -10.35 0.56 8.69
CA ARG A 144 -9.68 1.78 9.17
C ARG A 144 -8.19 1.62 9.00
N LEU A 145 -7.61 2.42 8.11
CA LEU A 145 -6.18 2.39 7.84
C LEU A 145 -5.59 3.80 7.95
N ILE A 146 -4.31 3.84 8.28
CA ILE A 146 -3.50 5.03 8.10
C ILE A 146 -3.42 5.30 6.59
N VAL A 147 -3.63 6.54 6.21
CA VAL A 147 -3.44 7.04 4.85
C VAL A 147 -2.49 8.23 4.87
N ASN A 148 -1.65 8.34 3.84
CA ASN A 148 -0.78 9.48 3.61
C ASN A 148 -0.55 9.60 2.10
N HIS A 149 -1.49 10.25 1.40
CA HIS A 149 -1.44 10.36 -0.05
C HIS A 149 -2.16 11.60 -0.56
N HIS A 150 -1.73 12.06 -1.70
CA HIS A 150 -2.33 13.13 -2.47
C HIS A 150 -2.90 12.62 -3.80
N ASP A 151 -2.21 11.67 -4.42
CA ASP A 151 -2.63 11.08 -5.69
C ASP A 151 -3.64 9.97 -5.46
N GLN A 152 -4.56 9.79 -6.43
CA GLN A 152 -5.61 8.79 -6.38
C GLN A 152 -5.78 8.09 -7.74
N VAL A 153 -6.13 6.82 -7.70
CA VAL A 153 -6.65 6.11 -8.88
C VAL A 153 -8.04 6.66 -9.18
N ILE A 154 -8.24 7.18 -10.40
CA ILE A 154 -9.52 7.74 -10.85
C ILE A 154 -10.21 6.89 -11.90
N GLU A 155 -9.46 6.03 -12.60
CA GLU A 155 -10.00 5.00 -13.50
C GLU A 155 -9.32 3.66 -13.20
N LEU A 156 -10.12 2.62 -13.02
CA LEU A 156 -9.62 1.27 -12.79
C LEU A 156 -9.12 0.63 -14.09
N PRO A 157 -8.12 -0.26 -14.01
CA PRO A 157 -7.76 -1.14 -15.11
C PRO A 157 -8.92 -2.03 -15.56
N GLU A 158 -8.88 -2.51 -16.80
CA GLU A 158 -9.86 -3.48 -17.31
C GLU A 158 -9.85 -4.76 -16.45
N GLY A 159 -11.05 -5.22 -16.11
CA GLY A 159 -11.24 -6.42 -15.28
C GLY A 159 -11.01 -6.22 -13.79
N ALA A 160 -10.66 -5.01 -13.36
CA ALA A 160 -10.53 -4.71 -11.93
C ALA A 160 -11.89 -4.50 -11.26
N THR A 161 -11.98 -4.93 -10.00
CA THR A 161 -13.15 -4.71 -9.13
C THR A 161 -12.73 -3.96 -7.87
N PRO A 162 -13.51 -2.93 -7.42
CA PRO A 162 -13.20 -2.19 -6.20
C PRO A 162 -13.25 -3.09 -4.97
N LEU A 163 -12.30 -2.91 -4.03
CA LEU A 163 -12.26 -3.58 -2.72
C LEU A 163 -12.93 -2.74 -1.64
N ALA A 164 -12.68 -1.44 -1.66
CA ALA A 164 -13.19 -0.49 -0.68
C ALA A 164 -13.32 0.90 -1.31
N THR A 165 -14.11 1.77 -0.67
CA THR A 165 -14.38 3.15 -1.09
C THR A 165 -14.53 4.07 0.11
N SER A 166 -14.34 5.37 -0.08
CA SER A 166 -14.69 6.42 0.87
C SER A 166 -15.18 7.68 0.15
N ASP A 167 -15.70 8.64 0.89
CA ASP A 167 -16.08 9.96 0.34
C ASP A 167 -14.85 10.74 -0.15
N PHE A 168 -13.67 10.44 0.39
CA PHE A 168 -12.41 11.08 0.01
C PHE A 168 -11.74 10.40 -1.18
N CYS A 169 -11.75 9.06 -1.23
CA CYS A 169 -11.10 8.29 -2.28
C CYS A 169 -12.05 7.22 -2.82
N ARG A 170 -12.40 7.36 -4.10
CA ARG A 170 -13.36 6.44 -4.75
C ARG A 170 -12.85 5.00 -4.79
N TYR A 171 -11.56 4.79 -4.99
CA TYR A 171 -10.93 3.48 -5.09
C TYR A 171 -9.86 3.34 -4.02
N GLU A 172 -10.30 3.09 -2.78
CA GLU A 172 -9.41 2.78 -1.64
C GLU A 172 -8.67 1.44 -1.79
N GLY A 173 -9.04 0.68 -2.80
CA GLY A 173 -8.39 -0.54 -3.24
C GLY A 173 -9.15 -1.19 -4.38
N PHE A 174 -8.46 -2.02 -5.13
CA PHE A 174 -9.05 -2.88 -6.16
C PHE A 174 -8.33 -4.22 -6.25
N ARG A 175 -8.98 -5.19 -6.90
CA ARG A 175 -8.35 -6.44 -7.28
C ARG A 175 -8.56 -6.78 -8.76
N ILE A 176 -7.66 -7.59 -9.32
CA ILE A 176 -7.82 -8.24 -10.62
C ILE A 176 -7.68 -9.75 -10.39
N GLY A 177 -8.75 -10.47 -10.59
CA GLY A 177 -8.81 -11.89 -10.26
C GLY A 177 -8.48 -12.16 -8.78
N ARG A 178 -7.66 -13.19 -8.53
CA ARG A 178 -7.16 -13.53 -7.19
C ARG A 178 -5.68 -13.21 -7.00
N HIS A 179 -4.99 -12.78 -8.04
CA HIS A 179 -3.54 -12.62 -8.04
C HIS A 179 -3.07 -11.17 -7.86
N ILE A 180 -3.89 -10.16 -8.16
CA ILE A 180 -3.55 -8.76 -7.89
C ILE A 180 -4.53 -8.18 -6.88
N LEU A 181 -3.98 -7.57 -5.83
CA LEU A 181 -4.73 -6.90 -4.80
C LEU A 181 -4.03 -5.59 -4.42
N THR A 182 -4.80 -4.51 -4.29
CA THR A 182 -4.22 -3.20 -4.02
C THR A 182 -5.00 -2.45 -2.95
N ILE A 183 -4.33 -1.65 -2.15
CA ILE A 183 -4.91 -0.82 -1.10
C ILE A 183 -4.22 0.55 -1.09
N GLN A 184 -5.01 1.64 -1.07
CA GLN A 184 -4.48 3.00 -1.02
C GLN A 184 -3.92 3.35 0.36
N GLY A 185 -4.52 2.87 1.43
CA GLY A 185 -4.01 3.05 2.79
C GLY A 185 -2.81 2.16 3.10
N HIS A 186 -2.12 2.45 4.19
CA HIS A 186 -0.91 1.81 4.67
C HIS A 186 -1.19 0.85 5.83
N PRO A 187 -1.35 -0.47 5.59
CA PRO A 187 -1.48 -1.42 6.69
C PRO A 187 -0.21 -1.55 7.53
N GLU A 188 0.96 -1.25 6.95
CA GLU A 188 2.29 -1.38 7.56
C GLU A 188 2.67 -0.22 8.47
N PHE A 189 2.08 0.98 8.28
CA PHE A 189 2.46 2.15 9.07
C PHE A 189 2.07 2.00 10.54
N THR A 190 2.92 2.54 11.40
CA THR A 190 2.61 2.69 12.81
C THR A 190 2.04 4.08 13.09
N VAL A 191 1.27 4.21 14.17
CA VAL A 191 0.74 5.50 14.63
C VAL A 191 1.88 6.51 14.88
N ASP A 192 2.99 6.06 15.48
CA ASP A 192 4.14 6.92 15.76
C ASP A 192 4.82 7.39 14.48
N TYR A 193 4.88 6.52 13.47
CA TYR A 193 5.44 6.87 12.17
C TYR A 193 4.60 7.92 11.45
N GLU A 194 3.29 7.70 11.35
CA GLU A 194 2.37 8.67 10.72
C GLU A 194 2.35 10.00 11.47
N ARG A 195 2.36 9.97 12.82
CA ARG A 195 2.49 11.18 13.63
C ARG A 195 3.78 11.96 13.30
N HIS A 196 4.89 11.25 13.12
CA HIS A 196 6.16 11.86 12.72
C HIS A 196 6.06 12.52 11.34
N LEU A 197 5.42 11.86 10.37
CA LEU A 197 5.20 12.41 9.03
C LEU A 197 4.36 13.70 9.09
N ILE A 198 3.22 13.67 9.76
CA ILE A 198 2.32 14.82 9.89
C ILE A 198 3.05 16.02 10.53
N LEU A 199 3.88 15.79 11.55
CA LEU A 199 4.54 16.87 12.28
C LEU A 199 5.76 17.45 11.57
N ASN A 200 6.45 16.67 10.70
CA ASN A 200 7.76 17.06 10.17
C ASN A 200 7.81 17.17 8.64
N HIS A 201 6.84 16.58 7.91
CA HIS A 201 6.89 16.50 6.44
C HIS A 201 5.63 17.00 5.73
N ALA A 202 4.62 17.44 6.48
CA ALA A 202 3.35 17.92 5.94
C ALA A 202 3.34 19.46 5.78
N GLU A 203 4.41 20.05 5.24
CA GLU A 203 4.55 21.52 5.14
C GLU A 203 3.44 22.17 4.30
N ASP A 204 2.97 21.48 3.27
CA ASP A 204 1.93 21.96 2.34
C ASP A 204 0.50 21.69 2.81
N GLU A 205 0.31 21.09 3.98
CA GLU A 205 -1.02 20.75 4.48
C GLU A 205 -1.61 21.85 5.37
N ASP A 206 -2.94 22.04 5.26
CA ASP A 206 -3.70 22.94 6.12
C ASP A 206 -3.64 22.48 7.59
N ASP A 207 -3.45 23.41 8.52
CA ASP A 207 -3.38 23.14 9.96
C ASP A 207 -4.65 22.43 10.49
N ALA A 208 -5.82 22.67 9.88
CA ALA A 208 -7.04 21.98 10.25
C ALA A 208 -7.00 20.50 9.83
N VAL A 209 -6.45 20.19 8.67
CA VAL A 209 -6.23 18.81 8.19
C VAL A 209 -5.27 18.08 9.11
N LYS A 210 -4.12 18.68 9.45
CA LYS A 210 -3.13 18.12 10.39
C LYS A 210 -3.74 17.80 11.76
N ARG A 211 -4.52 18.75 12.30
CA ARG A 211 -5.19 18.56 13.61
C ARG A 211 -6.15 17.38 13.59
N LEU A 212 -6.99 17.27 12.56
CA LEU A 212 -7.94 16.15 12.41
C LEU A 212 -7.22 14.82 12.21
N ALA A 213 -6.13 14.83 11.45
CA ALA A 213 -5.29 13.67 11.28
C ALA A 213 -4.70 13.20 12.61
N LEU A 214 -4.08 14.07 13.39
CA LEU A 214 -3.52 13.74 14.72
C LEU A 214 -4.61 13.24 15.68
N GLU A 215 -5.80 13.85 15.69
CA GLU A 215 -6.94 13.39 16.48
C GLU A 215 -7.38 11.96 16.08
N SER A 216 -7.39 11.66 14.79
CA SER A 216 -7.73 10.32 14.28
C SER A 216 -6.77 9.24 14.77
N LEU A 217 -5.47 9.57 14.88
CA LEU A 217 -4.44 8.66 15.41
C LEU A 217 -4.63 8.34 16.90
N GLU A 218 -5.34 9.20 17.64
CA GLU A 218 -5.63 9.01 19.07
C GLU A 218 -6.97 8.32 19.33
N THR A 219 -7.93 8.50 18.41
CA THR A 219 -9.33 8.10 18.63
C THR A 219 -9.77 6.88 17.83
N MET A 220 -9.04 6.53 16.76
CA MET A 220 -9.39 5.43 15.87
C MET A 220 -8.37 4.30 15.94
N GLU A 221 -8.86 3.05 15.84
CA GLU A 221 -8.02 1.86 15.78
C GLU A 221 -7.50 1.66 14.34
N HIS A 222 -6.18 1.59 14.17
CA HIS A 222 -5.56 1.16 12.92
C HIS A 222 -5.67 -0.36 12.74
N GLN A 223 -6.24 -0.83 11.64
CA GLN A 223 -6.59 -2.24 11.42
C GLN A 223 -5.66 -2.95 10.42
N GLY A 224 -4.43 -2.49 10.26
CA GLY A 224 -3.47 -3.06 9.31
C GLY A 224 -3.24 -4.57 9.47
N LYS A 225 -3.25 -5.08 10.71
CA LYS A 225 -3.12 -6.52 10.97
C LYS A 225 -4.22 -7.35 10.31
N ARG A 226 -5.49 -6.87 10.30
CA ARG A 226 -6.61 -7.58 9.65
C ARG A 226 -6.43 -7.67 8.13
N VAL A 227 -5.82 -6.65 7.53
CA VAL A 227 -5.45 -6.69 6.10
C VAL A 227 -4.43 -7.79 5.83
N VAL A 228 -3.40 -7.93 6.67
CA VAL A 228 -2.39 -9.00 6.51
C VAL A 228 -3.01 -10.39 6.71
N GLU A 229 -3.91 -10.55 7.68
CA GLU A 229 -4.65 -11.82 7.88
C GLU A 229 -5.43 -12.20 6.62
N PHE A 230 -6.08 -11.22 5.96
CA PHE A 230 -6.74 -11.42 4.67
C PHE A 230 -5.76 -11.79 3.57
N LEU A 231 -4.66 -11.03 3.40
CA LEU A 231 -3.64 -11.27 2.37
C LEU A 231 -3.03 -12.68 2.49
N LEU A 232 -2.70 -13.12 3.70
CA LEU A 232 -2.13 -14.45 3.93
C LEU A 232 -3.16 -15.57 3.78
N GLY A 233 -4.44 -15.27 3.94
CA GLY A 233 -5.54 -16.21 3.68
C GLY A 233 -5.80 -16.44 2.18
N MET A 234 -5.30 -15.58 1.30
CA MET A 234 -5.41 -15.71 -0.15
C MET A 234 -4.28 -16.53 -0.78
N LEU A 235 -3.15 -16.65 -0.10
CA LEU A 235 -1.97 -17.45 -0.48
C LEU A 235 -2.16 -18.90 -0.02
#